data_77f3c8d140c2a366fe19948d79160117
#
_entry.id   77f3c8d140c2a366fe19948d79160117
#
_cell.length_a   1.000
_cell.length_b   1.000
_cell.length_c   1.000
_cell.angle_alpha   90.00
_cell.angle_beta   90.00
_cell.angle_gamma   90.00
#
_symmetry.space_group_name_H-M   'P 1'
#
loop_
_entity.id
_entity.type
_entity.pdbx_description
1 polymer ?
#
loop_
_entity_poly.entity_id
_entity_poly.type
_entity_poly.pdbx_seq_one_letter_code
_entity_poly.pdbx_strand_id
1 'polypeptide(L)'
;FCLRDKLKKICNFAPLLKNKENNMSRIITLRDALGEAMAEEMRRDENVFLMGEEVAEYNGAYKVSKGLLDEFGPKRVWDTPIAELGFAGIGVGAAMNGLRPIIEFMTWNFAVLAFDQIVNNAAKTLSQSAGQFMCPIVFRGPSGSAGQLAQQHSQTFESWMANIPGVKVISCIDPYDAKGLLKT
;
A
#
# COMPACT_ATOMS: atom_id res chain seq x y z
N PHE A 1 25.11 4.40 21.59
CA PHE A 1 24.01 3.49 21.88
C PHE A 1 23.71 2.65 20.65
N CYS A 2 23.80 1.35 20.80
CA CYS A 2 24.08 0.37 19.78
C CYS A 2 22.88 0.10 18.86
N LEU A 3 22.95 0.56 17.59
CA LEU A 3 22.01 0.24 16.51
C LEU A 3 22.14 -1.21 15.99
N ARG A 4 23.11 -1.99 16.48
CA ARG A 4 23.39 -3.35 15.99
C ARG A 4 22.36 -4.41 16.39
N ASP A 5 21.66 -4.24 17.51
CA ASP A 5 20.73 -5.27 18.00
C ASP A 5 19.33 -5.18 17.40
N LYS A 6 18.94 -4.02 16.87
CA LYS A 6 17.67 -3.87 16.14
C LYS A 6 17.72 -4.40 14.70
N LEU A 7 18.89 -4.35 14.07
CA LEU A 7 19.09 -4.89 12.71
C LEU A 7 19.07 -6.42 12.67
N LYS A 8 19.48 -7.10 13.75
CA LYS A 8 19.41 -8.56 13.84
C LYS A 8 17.96 -9.10 13.95
N LYS A 9 17.01 -8.30 14.41
CA LYS A 9 15.60 -8.68 14.44
C LYS A 9 14.92 -8.54 13.08
N ILE A 10 15.45 -7.71 12.19
CA ILE A 10 14.91 -7.52 10.82
C ILE A 10 15.37 -8.65 9.90
N CYS A 11 16.56 -9.22 10.10
CA CYS A 11 17.06 -10.33 9.29
C CYS A 11 16.56 -11.74 9.69
N ASN A 12 15.78 -11.88 10.75
CA ASN A 12 15.22 -13.17 11.19
C ASN A 12 13.79 -13.44 10.69
N PHE A 13 13.36 -12.80 9.61
CA PHE A 13 12.03 -13.02 9.03
C PHE A 13 11.92 -14.24 8.09
N ALA A 14 12.93 -15.11 8.10
CA ALA A 14 12.99 -16.29 7.22
C ALA A 14 12.44 -17.64 7.76
N PRO A 15 11.63 -17.77 8.85
CA PRO A 15 11.10 -19.08 9.18
C PRO A 15 9.57 -19.23 9.15
N LEU A 16 8.80 -18.39 8.46
CA LEU A 16 7.33 -18.51 8.48
C LEU A 16 6.69 -19.24 7.30
N LEU A 17 7.48 -19.85 6.39
CA LEU A 17 6.94 -20.62 5.27
C LEU A 17 7.47 -22.08 5.25
N LYS A 18 7.41 -22.78 6.41
CA LYS A 18 7.47 -24.24 6.41
C LYS A 18 6.07 -24.84 6.53
N ASN A 19 5.23 -24.63 5.53
CA ASN A 19 4.19 -25.59 5.23
C ASN A 19 4.82 -26.67 4.33
N LYS A 20 4.99 -27.85 4.91
CA LYS A 20 5.38 -29.08 4.21
C LYS A 20 4.22 -29.53 3.33
N GLU A 21 4.11 -29.01 2.11
CA GLU A 21 3.40 -29.66 1.00
C GLU A 21 3.79 -28.96 -0.29
N ASN A 22 4.53 -29.69 -1.14
CA ASN A 22 4.94 -29.35 -2.49
C ASN A 22 5.76 -28.07 -2.70
N ASN A 23 7.07 -28.25 -2.67
CA ASN A 23 8.11 -27.25 -2.99
C ASN A 23 8.17 -26.95 -4.51
N MET A 24 7.04 -26.64 -5.14
CA MET A 24 7.03 -26.10 -6.51
C MET A 24 7.08 -24.57 -6.42
N SER A 25 8.17 -24.00 -6.92
CA SER A 25 8.27 -22.54 -7.08
C SER A 25 7.14 -22.07 -8.00
N ARG A 26 6.29 -21.17 -7.51
CA ARG A 26 5.20 -20.61 -8.28
C ARG A 26 5.70 -19.39 -9.04
N ILE A 27 5.49 -19.36 -10.34
CA ILE A 27 5.76 -18.20 -11.18
C ILE A 27 4.48 -17.35 -11.24
N ILE A 28 4.53 -16.13 -10.72
CA ILE A 28 3.45 -15.16 -10.76
C ILE A 28 3.97 -13.78 -11.15
N THR A 29 3.09 -12.92 -11.64
CA THR A 29 3.47 -11.54 -11.94
C THR A 29 3.53 -10.70 -10.65
N LEU A 30 4.26 -9.60 -10.67
CA LEU A 30 4.29 -8.63 -9.57
C LEU A 30 2.87 -8.14 -9.25
N ARG A 31 2.08 -7.86 -10.28
CA ARG A 31 0.68 -7.46 -10.19
C ARG A 31 -0.16 -8.47 -9.42
N ASP A 32 -0.06 -9.73 -9.79
CA ASP A 32 -0.86 -10.79 -9.17
C ASP A 32 -0.42 -11.02 -7.72
N ALA A 33 0.88 -10.91 -7.42
CA ALA A 33 1.40 -11.00 -6.06
C ALA A 33 0.86 -9.90 -5.14
N LEU A 34 0.76 -8.67 -5.64
CA LEU A 34 0.16 -7.54 -4.90
C LEU A 34 -1.35 -7.74 -4.69
N GLY A 35 -2.07 -8.17 -5.74
CA GLY A 35 -3.50 -8.46 -5.64
C GLY A 35 -3.79 -9.57 -4.62
N GLU A 36 -3.01 -10.65 -4.64
CA GLU A 36 -3.11 -11.74 -3.66
C GLU A 36 -2.82 -11.26 -2.23
N ALA A 37 -1.79 -10.42 -2.04
CA ALA A 37 -1.48 -9.89 -0.72
C ALA A 37 -2.64 -9.08 -0.15
N MET A 38 -3.24 -8.19 -0.95
CA MET A 38 -4.41 -7.41 -0.55
C MET A 38 -5.60 -8.32 -0.22
N ALA A 39 -5.91 -9.29 -1.08
CA ALA A 39 -7.00 -10.23 -0.85
C ALA A 39 -6.82 -11.04 0.44
N GLU A 40 -5.61 -11.52 0.71
CA GLU A 40 -5.29 -12.26 1.93
C GLU A 40 -5.47 -11.41 3.19
N GLU A 41 -5.02 -10.15 3.18
CA GLU A 41 -5.22 -9.25 4.31
C GLU A 41 -6.69 -8.83 4.49
N MET A 42 -7.43 -8.62 3.41
CA MET A 42 -8.86 -8.34 3.47
C MET A 42 -9.69 -9.53 3.98
N ARG A 43 -9.25 -10.76 3.72
CA ARG A 43 -9.88 -11.96 4.32
C ARG A 43 -9.56 -12.10 5.80
N ARG A 44 -8.35 -11.70 6.20
CA ARG A 44 -7.87 -11.81 7.59
C ARG A 44 -8.48 -10.78 8.53
N ASP A 45 -8.71 -9.56 8.02
CA ASP A 45 -9.19 -8.43 8.84
C ASP A 45 -10.30 -7.68 8.09
N GLU A 46 -11.48 -7.63 8.69
CA GLU A 46 -12.65 -6.97 8.12
C GLU A 46 -12.50 -5.43 8.02
N ASN A 47 -11.58 -4.85 8.78
CA ASN A 47 -11.30 -3.42 8.75
C ASN A 47 -10.40 -3.00 7.57
N VAL A 48 -9.79 -3.96 6.86
CA VAL A 48 -9.00 -3.68 5.67
C VAL A 48 -9.93 -3.43 4.49
N PHE A 49 -9.76 -2.31 3.81
CA PHE A 49 -10.51 -1.97 2.60
C PHE A 49 -9.62 -1.29 1.55
N LEU A 50 -10.02 -1.36 0.31
CA LEU A 50 -9.34 -0.73 -0.82
C LEU A 50 -10.18 0.42 -1.37
N MET A 51 -9.54 1.57 -1.56
CA MET A 51 -10.15 2.75 -2.15
C MET A 51 -9.14 3.43 -3.09
N GLY A 52 -9.62 3.94 -4.21
CA GLY A 52 -8.79 4.66 -5.17
C GLY A 52 -9.49 4.86 -6.50
N GLU A 53 -8.73 5.33 -7.47
CA GLU A 53 -9.23 5.64 -8.81
C GLU A 53 -9.35 4.35 -9.63
N GLU A 54 -10.57 4.02 -10.08
CA GLU A 54 -10.86 2.88 -10.96
C GLU A 54 -10.47 1.51 -10.36
N VAL A 55 -10.33 1.41 -9.04
CA VAL A 55 -9.90 0.17 -8.37
C VAL A 55 -11.00 -0.89 -8.28
N ALA A 56 -12.27 -0.49 -8.31
CA ALA A 56 -13.42 -1.36 -8.18
C ALA A 56 -13.92 -1.84 -9.56
N GLU A 57 -14.73 -1.04 -10.24
CA GLU A 57 -15.43 -1.44 -11.47
C GLU A 57 -14.45 -1.76 -12.62
N TYR A 58 -13.39 -0.97 -12.76
CA TYR A 58 -12.39 -1.20 -13.81
C TYR A 58 -11.31 -2.19 -13.40
N ASN A 59 -11.30 -2.68 -12.14
CA ASN A 59 -10.29 -3.60 -11.59
C ASN A 59 -8.86 -3.01 -11.56
N GLY A 60 -8.75 -1.70 -11.38
CA GLY A 60 -7.50 -0.96 -11.39
C GLY A 60 -6.96 -0.66 -12.79
N ALA A 61 -6.29 0.48 -12.96
CA ALA A 61 -5.66 0.84 -14.23
C ALA A 61 -4.63 -0.21 -14.69
N TYR A 62 -3.92 -0.82 -13.75
CA TYR A 62 -2.92 -1.88 -13.98
C TYR A 62 -3.42 -3.26 -13.56
N LYS A 63 -4.73 -3.40 -13.28
CA LYS A 63 -5.38 -4.67 -12.95
C LYS A 63 -4.86 -5.35 -11.68
N VAL A 64 -4.32 -4.58 -10.74
CA VAL A 64 -3.84 -5.11 -9.45
C VAL A 64 -4.99 -5.51 -8.55
N SER A 65 -6.11 -4.77 -8.60
CA SER A 65 -7.32 -5.02 -7.80
C SER A 65 -8.32 -5.97 -8.46
N LYS A 66 -7.93 -6.65 -9.54
CA LYS A 66 -8.82 -7.55 -10.29
C LYS A 66 -9.49 -8.58 -9.38
N GLY A 67 -10.83 -8.61 -9.42
CA GLY A 67 -11.67 -9.55 -8.67
C GLY A 67 -11.90 -9.19 -7.21
N LEU A 68 -11.27 -8.14 -6.68
CA LEU A 68 -11.48 -7.75 -5.28
C LEU A 68 -12.90 -7.23 -5.03
N LEU A 69 -13.48 -6.47 -5.97
CA LEU A 69 -14.87 -6.02 -5.85
C LEU A 69 -15.84 -7.19 -5.80
N ASP A 70 -15.63 -8.19 -6.66
CA ASP A 70 -16.50 -9.38 -6.71
C ASP A 70 -16.44 -10.19 -5.43
N GLU A 71 -15.26 -10.29 -4.80
CA GLU A 71 -15.06 -11.06 -3.58
C GLU A 71 -15.50 -10.31 -2.32
N PHE A 72 -15.19 -9.02 -2.19
CA PHE A 72 -15.37 -8.27 -0.93
C PHE A 72 -16.54 -7.30 -0.95
N GLY A 73 -17.07 -7.03 -2.13
CA GLY A 73 -18.23 -6.16 -2.32
C GLY A 73 -17.95 -4.66 -2.20
N PRO A 74 -18.95 -3.82 -2.52
CA PRO A 74 -18.79 -2.37 -2.63
C PRO A 74 -18.63 -1.64 -1.28
N LYS A 75 -18.76 -2.32 -0.17
CA LYS A 75 -18.45 -1.77 1.16
C LYS A 75 -16.97 -1.81 1.50
N ARG A 76 -16.19 -2.59 0.77
CA ARG A 76 -14.77 -2.80 1.03
C ARG A 76 -13.86 -2.50 -0.14
N VAL A 77 -14.41 -2.38 -1.35
CA VAL A 77 -13.68 -2.00 -2.56
C VAL A 77 -14.53 -0.98 -3.30
N TRP A 78 -14.05 0.24 -3.41
CA TRP A 78 -14.81 1.31 -4.04
C TRP A 78 -13.93 2.29 -4.84
N ASP A 79 -14.53 2.82 -5.90
CA ASP A 79 -13.92 3.85 -6.72
C ASP A 79 -14.09 5.24 -6.10
N THR A 80 -13.13 6.10 -6.37
CA THR A 80 -13.18 7.52 -5.98
C THR A 80 -13.17 8.40 -7.22
N PRO A 81 -13.67 9.63 -7.13
CA PRO A 81 -13.32 10.66 -8.11
C PRO A 81 -11.81 10.88 -8.18
N ILE A 82 -11.33 11.45 -9.30
CA ILE A 82 -9.94 11.89 -9.45
C ILE A 82 -9.73 13.13 -8.57
N ALA A 83 -9.42 12.88 -7.29
CA ALA A 83 -9.25 13.91 -6.26
C ALA A 83 -8.32 13.37 -5.15
N GLU A 84 -7.05 13.20 -5.46
CA GLU A 84 -6.07 12.48 -4.63
C GLU A 84 -5.93 13.07 -3.23
N LEU A 85 -5.96 14.39 -3.10
CA LEU A 85 -5.98 15.06 -1.79
C LEU A 85 -7.22 14.63 -0.98
N GLY A 86 -8.37 14.56 -1.62
CA GLY A 86 -9.65 14.25 -0.97
C GLY A 86 -9.70 12.80 -0.49
N PHE A 87 -9.49 11.84 -1.39
CA PHE A 87 -9.61 10.45 -1.00
C PHE A 87 -8.46 9.96 -0.09
N ALA A 88 -7.25 10.52 -0.23
CA ALA A 88 -6.19 10.27 0.74
C ALA A 88 -6.56 10.76 2.14
N GLY A 89 -7.18 11.95 2.23
CA GLY A 89 -7.68 12.50 3.49
C GLY A 89 -8.79 11.65 4.11
N ILE A 90 -9.70 11.11 3.31
CA ILE A 90 -10.72 10.15 3.78
C ILE A 90 -10.04 8.90 4.35
N GLY A 91 -9.03 8.37 3.64
CA GLY A 91 -8.24 7.23 4.11
C GLY A 91 -7.55 7.50 5.45
N VAL A 92 -6.92 8.66 5.60
CA VAL A 92 -6.28 9.08 6.86
C VAL A 92 -7.32 9.13 8.00
N GLY A 93 -8.47 9.78 7.77
CA GLY A 93 -9.54 9.84 8.76
C GLY A 93 -10.09 8.45 9.13
N ALA A 94 -10.24 7.56 8.16
CA ALA A 94 -10.68 6.19 8.39
C ALA A 94 -9.65 5.41 9.24
N ALA A 95 -8.35 5.56 8.94
CA ALA A 95 -7.27 4.93 9.69
C ALA A 95 -7.23 5.42 11.16
N MET A 96 -7.41 6.71 11.38
CA MET A 96 -7.48 7.28 12.73
C MET A 96 -8.68 6.75 13.54
N ASN A 97 -9.74 6.29 12.87
CA ASN A 97 -10.92 5.68 13.48
C ASN A 97 -10.85 4.14 13.56
N GLY A 98 -9.68 3.54 13.36
CA GLY A 98 -9.43 2.12 13.59
C GLY A 98 -9.60 1.23 12.36
N LEU A 99 -9.94 1.78 11.20
CA LEU A 99 -9.92 1.05 9.95
C LEU A 99 -8.47 0.90 9.41
N ARG A 100 -8.30 0.05 8.40
CA ARG A 100 -7.01 -0.24 7.78
C ARG A 100 -7.08 -0.02 6.26
N PRO A 101 -7.10 1.24 5.81
CA PRO A 101 -7.24 1.55 4.40
C PRO A 101 -6.00 1.23 3.59
N ILE A 102 -6.23 0.69 2.41
CA ILE A 102 -5.29 0.65 1.30
C ILE A 102 -5.76 1.71 0.31
N ILE A 103 -4.98 2.76 0.15
CA ILE A 103 -5.26 3.86 -0.77
C ILE A 103 -4.40 3.68 -2.02
N GLU A 104 -5.06 3.48 -3.15
CA GLU A 104 -4.40 3.31 -4.43
C GLU A 104 -4.47 4.60 -5.25
N PHE A 105 -3.30 5.16 -5.57
CA PHE A 105 -3.18 6.16 -6.63
C PHE A 105 -3.07 5.45 -7.97
N MET A 106 -3.78 5.92 -8.98
CA MET A 106 -3.72 5.36 -10.33
C MET A 106 -2.29 5.26 -10.84
N THR A 107 -1.50 6.31 -10.62
CA THR A 107 -0.04 6.28 -10.67
C THR A 107 0.53 7.05 -9.49
N TRP A 108 1.68 6.63 -8.98
CA TRP A 108 2.36 7.31 -7.86
C TRP A 108 2.76 8.76 -8.19
N ASN A 109 2.79 9.11 -9.47
CA ASN A 109 3.06 10.46 -9.93
C ASN A 109 2.09 11.49 -9.33
N PHE A 110 0.83 11.11 -9.13
CA PHE A 110 -0.21 11.98 -8.58
C PHE A 110 -0.36 11.89 -7.06
N ALA A 111 0.41 11.04 -6.39
CA ALA A 111 0.54 11.09 -4.93
C ALA A 111 1.04 12.46 -4.44
N VAL A 112 1.72 13.23 -5.29
CA VAL A 112 2.14 14.62 -4.96
C VAL A 112 0.97 15.54 -4.68
N LEU A 113 -0.22 15.31 -5.25
CA LEU A 113 -1.42 16.08 -4.93
C LEU A 113 -1.92 15.77 -3.51
N ALA A 114 -1.66 14.58 -3.01
CA ALA A 114 -2.01 14.13 -1.66
C ALA A 114 -0.84 14.26 -0.67
N PHE A 115 0.23 14.96 -1.03
CA PHE A 115 1.47 15.03 -0.25
C PHE A 115 1.22 15.51 1.18
N ASP A 116 0.35 16.49 1.37
CA ASP A 116 -0.03 16.99 2.68
C ASP A 116 -0.67 15.90 3.55
N GLN A 117 -1.55 15.09 2.99
CA GLN A 117 -2.20 14.00 3.72
C GLN A 117 -1.19 12.93 4.17
N ILE A 118 -0.20 12.65 3.33
CA ILE A 118 0.85 11.68 3.66
C ILE A 118 1.81 12.26 4.72
N VAL A 119 2.33 13.48 4.49
CA VAL A 119 3.41 14.09 5.28
C VAL A 119 2.92 14.67 6.60
N ASN A 120 1.86 15.47 6.55
CA ASN A 120 1.42 16.23 7.70
C ASN A 120 0.35 15.51 8.52
N ASN A 121 -0.49 14.74 7.87
CA ASN A 121 -1.55 14.01 8.55
C ASN A 121 -1.15 12.58 8.90
N ALA A 122 -0.96 11.68 7.93
CA ALA A 122 -0.67 10.27 8.22
C ALA A 122 0.64 10.08 9.01
N ALA A 123 1.75 10.64 8.53
CA ALA A 123 3.07 10.41 9.12
C ALA A 123 3.23 10.98 10.53
N LYS A 124 2.57 12.09 10.84
CA LYS A 124 2.80 12.86 12.07
C LYS A 124 1.72 12.68 13.14
N THR A 125 0.57 12.09 12.79
CA THR A 125 -0.57 11.94 13.71
C THR A 125 -0.16 11.31 15.05
N LEU A 126 0.61 10.23 15.03
CA LEU A 126 1.04 9.55 16.25
C LEU A 126 1.87 10.44 17.16
N SER A 127 2.83 11.19 16.60
CA SER A 127 3.70 12.08 17.39
C SER A 127 2.97 13.34 17.85
N GLN A 128 2.13 13.94 16.99
CA GLN A 128 1.36 15.13 17.31
C GLN A 128 0.30 14.89 18.38
N SER A 129 -0.26 13.69 18.42
CA SER A 129 -1.24 13.28 19.42
C SER A 129 -0.62 12.74 20.71
N ALA A 130 0.69 12.84 20.88
CA ALA A 130 1.42 12.21 22.00
C ALA A 130 1.13 10.71 22.15
N GLY A 131 1.00 10.00 21.04
CA GLY A 131 0.76 8.56 20.99
C GLY A 131 -0.71 8.13 21.10
N GLN A 132 -1.65 9.06 21.14
CA GLN A 132 -3.08 8.76 21.33
C GLN A 132 -3.75 8.23 20.06
N PHE A 133 -3.35 8.73 18.90
CA PHE A 133 -3.92 8.34 17.61
C PHE A 133 -2.89 7.67 16.72
N MET A 134 -3.26 6.53 16.16
CA MET A 134 -2.50 5.83 15.13
C MET A 134 -3.12 6.09 13.76
N CYS A 135 -2.31 5.97 12.71
CA CYS A 135 -2.79 6.03 11.34
C CYS A 135 -2.24 4.82 10.54
N PRO A 136 -2.81 3.61 10.77
CA PRO A 136 -2.37 2.39 10.08
C PRO A 136 -2.91 2.37 8.65
N ILE A 137 -2.24 3.05 7.75
CA ILE A 137 -2.64 3.24 6.35
C ILE A 137 -1.55 2.78 5.39
N VAL A 138 -1.95 2.21 4.27
CA VAL A 138 -1.09 1.90 3.15
C VAL A 138 -1.45 2.81 1.98
N PHE A 139 -0.48 3.56 1.49
CA PHE A 139 -0.56 4.25 0.21
C PHE A 139 0.22 3.45 -0.82
N ARG A 140 -0.36 3.16 -1.96
CA ARG A 140 0.30 2.42 -3.03
C ARG A 140 -0.04 2.98 -4.41
N GLY A 141 0.80 2.68 -5.37
CA GLY A 141 0.61 3.01 -6.78
C GLY A 141 1.82 2.59 -7.61
N PRO A 142 1.67 2.42 -8.91
CA PRO A 142 2.80 2.17 -9.81
C PRO A 142 3.68 3.42 -9.93
N SER A 143 4.99 3.21 -9.97
CA SER A 143 6.02 4.25 -10.07
C SER A 143 6.94 3.96 -11.26
N GLY A 144 7.65 4.97 -11.73
CA GLY A 144 8.62 4.86 -12.81
C GLY A 144 8.01 4.97 -14.20
N SER A 145 8.63 4.32 -15.17
CA SER A 145 8.24 4.42 -16.59
C SER A 145 6.86 3.82 -16.84
N ALA A 146 5.97 4.62 -17.40
CA ALA A 146 4.61 4.23 -17.76
C ALA A 146 4.42 4.32 -19.27
N GLY A 147 4.31 3.20 -19.94
CA GLY A 147 3.88 2.93 -21.30
C GLY A 147 3.63 4.11 -22.25
N GLN A 148 4.63 4.97 -22.51
CA GLN A 148 4.55 6.12 -23.42
C GLN A 148 3.59 7.26 -23.00
N LEU A 149 3.29 7.38 -21.69
CA LEU A 149 2.43 8.44 -21.16
C LEU A 149 3.16 9.75 -20.84
N ALA A 150 4.42 9.89 -21.27
CA ALA A 150 5.28 11.06 -21.12
C ALA A 150 5.67 11.40 -19.65
N GLN A 151 6.22 12.60 -19.45
CA GLN A 151 6.95 12.95 -18.24
C GLN A 151 6.12 12.91 -16.95
N GLN A 152 4.90 13.40 -16.99
CA GLN A 152 4.02 13.44 -15.80
C GLN A 152 3.68 12.06 -15.24
N HIS A 153 3.80 10.99 -16.05
CA HIS A 153 3.44 9.63 -15.69
C HIS A 153 4.68 8.72 -15.56
N SER A 154 5.89 9.27 -15.59
CA SER A 154 7.12 8.49 -15.64
C SER A 154 8.16 9.00 -14.64
N GLN A 155 7.73 9.34 -13.45
CA GLN A 155 8.55 9.87 -12.38
C GLN A 155 8.70 8.86 -11.25
N THR A 156 9.72 9.07 -10.39
CA THR A 156 10.00 8.27 -9.20
C THR A 156 10.13 9.21 -8.01
N PHE A 157 9.33 9.00 -6.97
CA PHE A 157 9.28 9.88 -5.79
C PHE A 157 9.65 9.14 -4.50
N GLU A 158 10.26 7.96 -4.59
CA GLU A 158 10.64 7.15 -3.44
C GLU A 158 11.57 7.93 -2.49
N SER A 159 12.54 8.67 -3.04
CA SER A 159 13.46 9.49 -2.25
C SER A 159 12.77 10.64 -1.51
N TRP A 160 11.72 11.21 -2.09
CA TRP A 160 10.94 12.26 -1.44
C TRP A 160 10.20 11.72 -0.22
N MET A 161 9.54 10.58 -0.39
CA MET A 161 8.81 9.92 0.68
C MET A 161 9.75 9.35 1.76
N ALA A 162 10.93 8.87 1.37
CA ALA A 162 11.91 8.30 2.30
C ALA A 162 12.49 9.33 3.29
N ASN A 163 12.41 10.62 2.98
CA ASN A 163 12.82 11.70 3.88
C ASN A 163 11.78 12.05 4.96
N ILE A 164 10.60 11.44 4.93
CA ILE A 164 9.51 11.78 5.84
C ILE A 164 9.58 10.90 7.08
N PRO A 165 9.88 11.44 8.28
CA PRO A 165 9.81 10.67 9.52
C PRO A 165 8.40 10.14 9.75
N GLY A 166 8.28 8.85 10.08
CA GLY A 166 7.00 8.19 10.31
C GLY A 166 6.45 7.40 9.10
N VAL A 167 7.02 7.60 7.92
CA VAL A 167 6.69 6.82 6.71
C VAL A 167 7.70 5.70 6.50
N LYS A 168 7.21 4.52 6.13
CA LYS A 168 8.02 3.42 5.59
C LYS A 168 7.83 3.40 4.08
N VAL A 169 8.91 3.45 3.33
CA VAL A 169 8.86 3.41 1.85
C VAL A 169 9.39 2.06 1.38
N ILE A 170 8.63 1.43 0.51
CA ILE A 170 8.94 0.11 -0.04
C ILE A 170 8.83 0.20 -1.56
N SER A 171 9.92 -0.18 -2.24
CA SER A 171 9.96 -0.33 -3.70
C SER A 171 10.37 -1.77 -4.01
N CYS A 172 9.40 -2.58 -4.43
CA CYS A 172 9.61 -4.01 -4.64
C CYS A 172 10.11 -4.27 -6.06
N ILE A 173 11.07 -5.20 -6.20
CA ILE A 173 11.62 -5.63 -7.49
C ILE A 173 10.96 -6.93 -7.95
N ASP A 174 10.67 -7.83 -7.04
CA ASP A 174 10.12 -9.14 -7.37
C ASP A 174 8.77 -9.43 -6.69
N PRO A 175 8.02 -10.43 -7.18
CA PRO A 175 6.71 -10.78 -6.62
C PRO A 175 6.75 -11.32 -5.20
N TYR A 176 7.83 -11.99 -4.79
CA TYR A 176 7.97 -12.55 -3.46
C TYR A 176 8.06 -11.43 -2.40
N ASP A 177 8.96 -10.48 -2.64
CA ASP A 177 9.13 -9.31 -1.78
C ASP A 177 7.87 -8.44 -1.77
N ALA A 178 7.25 -8.20 -2.94
CA ALA A 178 6.03 -7.42 -3.03
C ALA A 178 4.90 -8.01 -2.16
N LYS A 179 4.68 -9.32 -2.26
CA LYS A 179 3.65 -10.00 -1.47
C LYS A 179 3.97 -9.98 0.03
N GLY A 180 5.22 -10.26 0.40
CA GLY A 180 5.64 -10.32 1.79
C GLY A 180 5.63 -8.97 2.48
N LEU A 181 6.18 -7.94 1.84
CA LEU A 181 6.32 -6.61 2.42
C LEU A 181 4.99 -5.85 2.49
N LEU A 182 4.07 -6.07 1.53
CA LEU A 182 2.75 -5.44 1.60
C LEU A 182 1.91 -5.95 2.79
N LYS A 183 2.19 -7.16 3.27
CA LYS A 183 1.50 -7.79 4.41
C LYS A 183 2.12 -7.43 5.78
N THR A 184 3.24 -6.72 5.82
CA THR A 184 3.99 -6.36 7.02
C THR A 184 3.63 -4.97 7.55
#